data_f20849f42cfdadffb1a6cf7229437eee
#
_entry.id   f20849f42cfdadffb1a6cf7229437eee
#
_cell.length_a   1.000
_cell.length_b   1.000
_cell.length_c   1.000
_cell.angle_alpha   90.00
_cell.angle_beta   90.00
_cell.angle_gamma   90.00
#
_symmetry.space_group_name_H-M   'P 1'
#
loop_
_entity.id
_entity.type
_entity.pdbx_description
1 polymer ?
#
loop_
_entity_poly.entity_id
_entity_poly.type
_entity_poly.pdbx_seq_one_letter_code
_entity_poly.pdbx_strand_id
1 'polypeptide(L)'
;MPKHSFAPILGQIDRFVIDSELLENRLGDPTAREVLVHITPQGMELIEKGVKLPAIIYLAPFTSSALARAGWKAFSESILQRHERLVGTGEMSPCLLVLPDTFTSLGGNQFVDTPVLGNWSAWLSTDLKKSIIERYSCNGKFGLIGKSSGGYGAMYNALTK
;
A
#
# COMPACT_ATOMS: atom_id res chain seq x y z
N MET A 1 5.67 -31.43 -10.50
CA MET A 1 6.74 -30.45 -10.72
C MET A 1 6.58 -29.29 -9.71
N PRO A 2 7.68 -28.75 -9.18
CA PRO A 2 7.58 -27.58 -8.36
C PRO A 2 6.93 -26.41 -9.14
N LYS A 3 6.01 -25.70 -8.51
CA LYS A 3 5.37 -24.55 -9.13
C LYS A 3 6.37 -23.38 -9.13
N HIS A 4 6.77 -22.91 -10.30
CA HIS A 4 7.73 -21.81 -10.46
C HIS A 4 7.09 -20.49 -10.89
N SER A 5 5.81 -20.52 -11.23
CA SER A 5 5.02 -19.34 -11.55
C SER A 5 3.65 -19.41 -10.89
N PHE A 6 3.03 -18.28 -10.73
CA PHE A 6 1.68 -18.13 -10.19
C PHE A 6 0.76 -17.54 -11.27
N ALA A 7 -0.54 -17.55 -11.01
CA ALA A 7 -1.52 -16.98 -11.93
C ALA A 7 -1.15 -15.53 -12.31
N PRO A 8 -1.40 -15.12 -13.56
CA PRO A 8 -1.23 -13.72 -13.93
C PRO A 8 -2.18 -12.85 -13.12
N ILE A 9 -1.81 -11.58 -12.94
CA ILE A 9 -2.67 -10.58 -12.32
C ILE A 9 -3.72 -10.18 -13.37
N LEU A 10 -4.99 -10.29 -13.01
CA LEU A 10 -6.14 -9.98 -13.87
C LEU A 10 -6.85 -8.69 -13.45
N GLY A 11 -6.60 -8.22 -12.22
CA GLY A 11 -7.16 -7.00 -11.69
C GLY A 11 -6.50 -5.75 -12.24
N GLN A 12 -7.04 -4.61 -11.87
CA GLN A 12 -6.51 -3.30 -12.25
C GLN A 12 -5.32 -2.94 -11.37
N ILE A 13 -4.24 -2.50 -11.99
CA ILE A 13 -3.08 -1.88 -11.32
C ILE A 13 -3.00 -0.43 -11.79
N ASP A 14 -3.03 0.49 -10.86
CA ASP A 14 -2.90 1.91 -11.12
C ASP A 14 -1.72 2.50 -10.35
N ARG A 15 -1.11 3.58 -10.86
CA ARG A 15 0.03 4.25 -10.25
C ARG A 15 -0.15 5.75 -10.36
N PHE A 16 0.14 6.46 -9.28
CA PHE A 16 0.14 7.91 -9.25
C PHE A 16 1.18 8.41 -8.24
N VAL A 17 1.44 9.69 -8.27
CA VAL A 17 2.40 10.35 -7.38
C VAL A 17 1.67 11.31 -6.46
N ILE A 18 2.04 11.33 -5.19
CA ILE A 18 1.64 12.34 -4.22
C ILE A 18 2.90 13.13 -3.86
N ASP A 19 2.89 14.41 -4.17
CA ASP A 19 3.89 15.35 -3.66
C ASP A 19 3.34 16.03 -2.41
N SER A 20 4.12 16.06 -1.33
CA SER A 20 3.62 16.52 -0.03
C SER A 20 4.71 17.21 0.80
N GLU A 21 4.40 18.42 1.23
CA GLU A 21 5.25 19.19 2.17
C GLU A 21 5.45 18.46 3.51
N LEU A 22 4.54 17.55 3.90
CA LEU A 22 4.70 16.72 5.09
C LEU A 22 5.95 15.83 5.04
N LEU A 23 6.42 15.52 3.85
CA LEU A 23 7.61 14.69 3.63
C LEU A 23 8.90 15.49 3.45
N GLU A 24 8.87 16.82 3.63
CA GLU A 24 10.10 17.61 3.74
C GLU A 24 11.00 17.03 4.81
N ASN A 25 12.28 16.87 4.50
CA ASN A 25 13.21 16.13 5.34
C ASN A 25 14.64 16.69 5.20
N ARG A 26 15.51 16.36 6.18
CA ARG A 26 16.90 16.83 6.19
C ARG A 26 17.86 15.98 5.36
N LEU A 27 17.41 14.85 4.83
CA LEU A 27 18.21 13.95 4.01
C LEU A 27 18.23 14.36 2.54
N GLY A 28 17.30 15.23 2.11
CA GLY A 28 17.11 15.57 0.71
C GLY A 28 16.39 14.48 -0.09
N ASP A 29 15.71 13.57 0.57
CA ASP A 29 14.85 12.58 -0.08
C ASP A 29 13.65 13.26 -0.76
N PRO A 30 13.16 12.73 -1.90
CA PRO A 30 12.01 13.28 -2.60
C PRO A 30 10.77 13.37 -1.72
N THR A 31 10.02 14.46 -1.83
CA THR A 31 8.69 14.63 -1.22
C THR A 31 7.59 13.99 -2.07
N ALA A 32 7.84 13.86 -3.38
CA ALA A 32 6.98 13.19 -4.34
C ALA A 32 7.13 11.66 -4.23
N ARG A 33 6.07 10.96 -3.85
CA ARG A 33 6.07 9.51 -3.61
C ARG A 33 5.09 8.79 -4.51
N GLU A 34 5.57 7.73 -5.16
CA GLU A 34 4.72 6.86 -5.99
C GLU A 34 3.81 6.00 -5.09
N VAL A 35 2.58 5.85 -5.52
CA VAL A 35 1.59 4.97 -4.89
C VAL A 35 1.06 4.03 -5.95
N LEU A 36 1.13 2.73 -5.70
CA LEU A 36 0.49 1.70 -6.50
C LEU A 36 -0.79 1.27 -5.80
N VAL A 37 -1.89 1.20 -6.55
CA VAL A 37 -3.18 0.66 -6.08
C VAL A 37 -3.56 -0.52 -6.95
N HIS A 38 -3.94 -1.61 -6.30
CA HIS A 38 -4.40 -2.82 -6.95
C HIS A 38 -5.85 -3.11 -6.55
N ILE A 39 -6.69 -3.38 -7.55
CA ILE A 39 -8.09 -3.73 -7.42
C ILE A 39 -8.30 -5.08 -8.07
N THR A 40 -8.79 -6.07 -7.34
CA THR A 40 -9.06 -7.41 -7.88
C THR A 40 -10.24 -7.40 -8.86
N PRO A 41 -10.38 -8.41 -9.75
CA PRO A 41 -11.55 -8.51 -10.63
C PRO A 41 -12.89 -8.42 -9.88
N GLN A 42 -13.03 -9.10 -8.74
CA GLN A 42 -14.23 -9.05 -7.91
C GLN A 42 -14.46 -7.66 -7.30
N GLY A 43 -13.36 -6.94 -6.97
CA GLY A 43 -13.43 -5.56 -6.51
C GLY A 43 -13.94 -4.62 -7.60
N MET A 44 -13.48 -4.79 -8.84
CA MET A 44 -13.95 -4.01 -9.99
C MET A 44 -15.44 -4.23 -10.26
N GLU A 45 -15.90 -5.48 -10.23
CA GLU A 45 -17.33 -5.81 -10.38
C GLU A 45 -18.21 -5.14 -9.31
N LEU A 46 -17.74 -5.06 -8.07
CA LEU A 46 -18.47 -4.37 -7.00
C LEU A 46 -18.49 -2.86 -7.23
N ILE A 47 -17.38 -2.27 -7.68
CA ILE A 47 -17.31 -0.83 -7.99
C ILE A 47 -18.27 -0.48 -9.14
N GLU A 48 -18.34 -1.29 -10.19
CA GLU A 48 -19.29 -1.12 -11.29
C GLU A 48 -20.76 -1.15 -10.81
N LYS A 49 -21.04 -1.90 -9.75
CA LYS A 49 -22.36 -1.95 -9.09
C LYS A 49 -22.58 -0.81 -8.08
N GLY A 50 -21.67 0.17 -8.02
CA GLY A 50 -21.75 1.32 -7.13
C GLY A 50 -21.29 1.08 -5.68
N VAL A 51 -20.67 -0.07 -5.39
CA VAL A 51 -20.16 -0.38 -4.05
C VAL A 51 -18.83 0.32 -3.83
N LYS A 52 -18.70 0.99 -2.68
CA LYS A 52 -17.42 1.56 -2.25
C LYS A 52 -16.66 0.56 -1.38
N LEU A 53 -15.38 0.34 -1.69
CA LEU A 53 -14.54 -0.64 -1.03
C LEU A 53 -13.73 -0.03 0.14
N PRO A 54 -13.39 -0.81 1.17
CA PRO A 54 -12.35 -0.41 2.12
C PRO A 54 -10.97 -0.44 1.44
N ALA A 55 -9.98 0.21 2.03
CA ALA A 55 -8.61 0.16 1.58
C ALA A 55 -7.68 -0.45 2.63
N ILE A 56 -6.69 -1.23 2.18
CA ILE A 56 -5.61 -1.75 3.01
C ILE A 56 -4.30 -1.16 2.53
N ILE A 57 -3.60 -0.45 3.40
CA ILE A 57 -2.29 0.13 3.13
C ILE A 57 -1.21 -0.85 3.62
N TYR A 58 -0.33 -1.28 2.74
CA TYR A 58 0.79 -2.15 3.06
C TYR A 58 2.04 -1.33 3.38
N LEU A 59 2.56 -1.50 4.58
CA LEU A 59 3.79 -0.88 5.08
C LEU A 59 4.96 -1.87 4.99
N ALA A 60 5.97 -1.52 4.20
CA ALA A 60 7.10 -2.38 3.90
C ALA A 60 8.06 -2.53 5.10
N PRO A 61 8.83 -3.63 5.17
CA PRO A 61 9.93 -3.77 6.12
C PRO A 61 11.09 -2.83 5.77
N PHE A 62 11.96 -2.54 6.73
CA PHE A 62 13.06 -1.57 6.60
C PHE A 62 13.98 -1.82 5.40
N THR A 63 14.24 -3.06 5.04
CA THR A 63 15.14 -3.44 3.94
C THR A 63 14.43 -3.68 2.60
N SER A 64 13.19 -3.20 2.42
CA SER A 64 12.39 -3.42 1.22
C SER A 64 11.44 -2.26 0.99
N SER A 65 10.85 -2.19 -0.21
CA SER A 65 9.77 -1.26 -0.52
C SER A 65 8.46 -2.00 -0.79
N ALA A 66 7.34 -1.29 -0.70
CA ALA A 66 6.03 -1.83 -1.07
C ALA A 66 5.98 -2.18 -2.56
N LEU A 67 6.59 -1.36 -3.42
CA LEU A 67 6.68 -1.59 -4.86
C LEU A 67 7.46 -2.88 -5.21
N ALA A 68 8.55 -3.17 -4.48
CA ALA A 68 9.29 -4.41 -4.66
C ALA A 68 8.46 -5.67 -4.34
N ARG A 69 7.42 -5.54 -3.51
CA ARG A 69 6.52 -6.66 -3.19
C ARG A 69 5.50 -6.93 -4.30
N ALA A 70 5.23 -5.96 -5.15
CA ALA A 70 4.36 -6.11 -6.32
C ALA A 70 5.06 -6.84 -7.48
N GLY A 71 6.40 -6.82 -7.53
CA GLY A 71 7.21 -7.42 -8.59
C GLY A 71 7.15 -8.95 -8.60
N TRP A 72 7.44 -9.53 -9.78
CA TRP A 72 7.58 -10.97 -9.96
C TRP A 72 8.69 -11.54 -9.06
N LYS A 73 8.45 -12.72 -8.50
CA LYS A 73 9.42 -13.42 -7.68
C LYS A 73 9.37 -14.92 -7.98
N ALA A 74 10.55 -15.52 -8.17
CA ALA A 74 10.65 -16.97 -8.39
C ALA A 74 10.11 -17.75 -7.18
N PHE A 75 9.30 -18.77 -7.42
CA PHE A 75 8.74 -19.69 -6.45
C PHE A 75 7.91 -19.06 -5.32
N SER A 76 7.44 -17.82 -5.51
CA SER A 76 6.70 -17.09 -4.50
C SER A 76 5.67 -16.16 -5.15
N GLU A 77 4.50 -16.08 -4.56
CA GLU A 77 3.49 -15.09 -4.96
C GLU A 77 4.01 -13.66 -4.69
N SER A 78 3.75 -12.74 -5.63
CA SER A 78 3.77 -11.31 -5.32
C SER A 78 2.61 -10.98 -4.37
N ILE A 79 2.64 -9.79 -3.74
CA ILE A 79 1.53 -9.36 -2.90
C ILE A 79 0.24 -9.17 -3.70
N LEU A 80 0.35 -8.79 -4.98
CA LEU A 80 -0.81 -8.61 -5.87
C LEU A 80 -1.46 -9.96 -6.22
N GLN A 81 -0.65 -10.96 -6.57
CA GLN A 81 -1.15 -12.32 -6.84
C GLN A 81 -1.81 -12.94 -5.60
N ARG A 82 -1.23 -12.71 -4.41
CA ARG A 82 -1.83 -13.15 -3.15
C ARG A 82 -3.17 -12.47 -2.89
N HIS A 83 -3.25 -11.15 -3.13
CA HIS A 83 -4.48 -10.39 -2.99
C HIS A 83 -5.59 -10.95 -3.88
N GLU A 84 -5.31 -11.19 -5.17
CA GLU A 84 -6.30 -11.80 -6.08
C GLU A 84 -6.71 -13.20 -5.63
N ARG A 85 -5.75 -14.03 -5.22
CA ARG A 85 -6.07 -15.38 -4.76
C ARG A 85 -6.97 -15.35 -3.52
N LEU A 86 -6.64 -14.58 -2.51
CA LEU A 86 -7.41 -14.51 -1.26
C LEU A 86 -8.84 -13.97 -1.50
N VAL A 87 -8.99 -12.98 -2.36
CA VAL A 87 -10.31 -12.47 -2.73
C VAL A 87 -11.05 -13.47 -3.61
N GLY A 88 -10.38 -14.07 -4.59
CA GLY A 88 -10.97 -15.05 -5.49
C GLY A 88 -11.42 -16.35 -4.81
N THR A 89 -10.78 -16.75 -3.70
CA THR A 89 -11.18 -17.92 -2.89
C THR A 89 -12.18 -17.57 -1.79
N GLY A 90 -12.53 -16.29 -1.62
CA GLY A 90 -13.44 -15.84 -0.56
C GLY A 90 -12.80 -15.79 0.85
N GLU A 91 -11.48 -16.02 0.95
CA GLU A 91 -10.73 -15.88 2.21
C GLU A 91 -10.58 -14.42 2.66
N MET A 92 -10.76 -13.48 1.74
CA MET A 92 -10.66 -12.04 1.97
C MET A 92 -11.76 -11.31 1.22
N SER A 93 -12.42 -10.36 1.86
CA SER A 93 -13.37 -9.47 1.18
C SER A 93 -12.64 -8.54 0.20
N PRO A 94 -13.27 -8.18 -0.95
CA PRO A 94 -12.69 -7.21 -1.88
C PRO A 94 -12.36 -5.88 -1.22
N CYS A 95 -11.17 -5.37 -1.50
CA CYS A 95 -10.65 -4.09 -1.00
C CYS A 95 -9.70 -3.45 -2.02
N LEU A 96 -9.35 -2.19 -1.80
CA LEU A 96 -8.24 -1.54 -2.48
C LEU A 96 -6.93 -1.91 -1.75
N LEU A 97 -5.97 -2.51 -2.44
CA LEU A 97 -4.65 -2.75 -1.87
C LEU A 97 -3.71 -1.61 -2.29
N VAL A 98 -3.25 -0.84 -1.32
CA VAL A 98 -2.44 0.38 -1.51
C VAL A 98 -1.00 0.12 -1.10
N LEU A 99 -0.07 0.34 -2.01
CA LEU A 99 1.37 0.12 -1.82
C LEU A 99 2.12 1.44 -2.05
N PRO A 100 2.30 2.27 -1.00
CA PRO A 100 3.05 3.51 -1.14
C PRO A 100 4.55 3.27 -1.15
N ASP A 101 5.29 4.06 -1.96
CA ASP A 101 6.74 4.17 -1.81
C ASP A 101 7.08 4.94 -0.54
N THR A 102 7.74 4.27 0.38
CA THR A 102 8.13 4.81 1.68
C THR A 102 9.62 4.59 1.97
N PHE A 103 10.42 4.30 0.93
CA PHE A 103 11.84 4.07 1.06
C PHE A 103 12.59 5.40 1.17
N THR A 104 13.63 5.45 2.01
CA THR A 104 14.45 6.65 2.26
C THR A 104 15.92 6.38 1.96
N SER A 105 16.76 7.41 1.94
CA SER A 105 18.22 7.28 1.82
C SER A 105 18.84 6.41 2.92
N LEU A 106 18.17 6.26 4.07
CA LEU A 106 18.62 5.39 5.16
C LEU A 106 18.04 3.97 5.08
N GLY A 107 17.27 3.64 4.04
CA GLY A 107 16.51 2.41 3.88
C GLY A 107 15.01 2.65 4.00
N GLY A 108 14.27 1.73 4.62
CA GLY A 108 12.87 1.93 4.97
C GLY A 108 12.69 2.98 6.08
N ASN A 109 11.49 3.10 6.60
CA ASN A 109 11.24 3.98 7.73
C ASN A 109 10.40 3.30 8.82
N GLN A 110 10.16 4.01 9.92
CA GLN A 110 9.35 3.53 11.05
C GLN A 110 7.92 4.08 11.02
N PHE A 111 7.59 4.85 9.99
CA PHE A 111 6.24 5.43 9.78
C PHE A 111 5.77 6.33 10.93
N VAL A 112 6.72 7.06 11.51
CA VAL A 112 6.51 8.07 12.56
C VAL A 112 6.88 9.45 12.02
N ASP A 113 6.39 10.50 12.68
CA ASP A 113 6.73 11.87 12.33
C ASP A 113 8.07 12.26 12.96
N THR A 114 9.03 12.69 12.14
CA THR A 114 10.35 13.15 12.58
C THR A 114 10.86 14.32 11.74
N PRO A 115 11.60 15.27 12.33
CA PRO A 115 12.17 16.39 11.59
C PRO A 115 13.33 15.96 10.66
N VAL A 116 13.81 14.72 10.75
CA VAL A 116 14.90 14.20 9.94
C VAL A 116 14.37 13.49 8.70
N LEU A 117 13.36 12.63 8.85
CA LEU A 117 12.83 11.79 7.77
C LEU A 117 11.54 12.34 7.14
N GLY A 118 10.92 13.37 7.72
CA GLY A 118 9.60 13.85 7.35
C GLY A 118 8.49 13.28 8.23
N ASN A 119 7.28 13.78 8.03
CA ASN A 119 6.10 13.47 8.86
C ASN A 119 5.31 12.30 8.24
N TRP A 120 5.88 11.11 8.24
CA TRP A 120 5.32 9.92 7.61
C TRP A 120 3.99 9.46 8.20
N SER A 121 3.82 9.57 9.53
CA SER A 121 2.55 9.23 10.18
C SER A 121 1.43 10.19 9.77
N ALA A 122 1.72 11.49 9.72
CA ALA A 122 0.80 12.50 9.23
C ALA A 122 0.45 12.27 7.75
N TRP A 123 1.44 12.04 6.90
CA TRP A 123 1.25 11.76 5.48
C TRP A 123 0.36 10.54 5.22
N LEU A 124 0.60 9.43 5.93
CA LEU A 124 -0.23 8.23 5.82
C LEU A 124 -1.68 8.49 6.23
N SER A 125 -1.89 9.27 7.31
CA SER A 125 -3.21 9.51 7.88
C SER A 125 -4.00 10.62 7.19
N THR A 126 -3.35 11.49 6.42
CA THR A 126 -3.97 12.64 5.72
C THR A 126 -3.85 12.51 4.22
N ASP A 127 -2.70 12.85 3.63
CA ASP A 127 -2.54 13.01 2.18
C ASP A 127 -2.76 11.72 1.40
N LEU A 128 -2.23 10.60 1.91
CA LEU A 128 -2.44 9.30 1.29
C LEU A 128 -3.92 8.89 1.34
N LYS A 129 -4.54 8.94 2.53
CA LYS A 129 -5.97 8.60 2.68
C LYS A 129 -6.86 9.49 1.81
N LYS A 130 -6.63 10.81 1.84
CA LYS A 130 -7.36 11.78 1.01
C LYS A 130 -7.25 11.43 -0.47
N SER A 131 -6.04 11.21 -0.97
CA SER A 131 -5.79 10.86 -2.37
C SER A 131 -6.49 9.57 -2.79
N ILE A 132 -6.54 8.56 -1.92
CA ILE A 132 -7.25 7.30 -2.20
C ILE A 132 -8.77 7.54 -2.26
N ILE A 133 -9.34 8.31 -1.34
CA ILE A 133 -10.78 8.61 -1.32
C ILE A 133 -11.20 9.41 -2.56
N GLU A 134 -10.39 10.37 -2.99
CA GLU A 134 -10.68 11.23 -4.14
C GLU A 134 -10.55 10.52 -5.49
N ARG A 135 -9.63 9.55 -5.59
CA ARG A 135 -9.32 8.86 -6.86
C ARG A 135 -10.09 7.58 -7.08
N TYR A 136 -10.52 6.90 -6.01
CA TYR A 136 -11.11 5.57 -6.07
C TYR A 136 -12.46 5.50 -5.35
N SER A 137 -13.26 4.48 -5.69
CA SER A 137 -14.50 4.15 -4.96
C SER A 137 -14.19 3.60 -3.57
N CYS A 138 -13.60 4.44 -2.71
CA CYS A 138 -13.23 4.12 -1.34
C CYS A 138 -14.34 4.53 -0.37
N ASN A 139 -14.67 3.67 0.61
CA ASN A 139 -15.69 3.94 1.63
C ASN A 139 -15.13 4.70 2.86
N GLY A 140 -13.86 5.11 2.83
CA GLY A 140 -13.20 5.82 3.92
C GLY A 140 -12.72 4.94 5.08
N LYS A 141 -12.93 3.62 5.01
CA LYS A 141 -12.37 2.67 6.00
C LYS A 141 -11.00 2.20 5.54
N PHE A 142 -10.01 2.35 6.39
CA PHE A 142 -8.63 1.98 6.13
C PHE A 142 -8.13 0.96 7.14
N GLY A 143 -7.45 -0.08 6.63
CA GLY A 143 -6.65 -1.00 7.42
C GLY A 143 -5.16 -0.80 7.13
N LEU A 144 -4.32 -1.10 8.10
CA LEU A 144 -2.86 -1.10 7.94
C LEU A 144 -2.32 -2.50 8.14
N ILE A 145 -1.49 -2.95 7.23
CA ILE A 145 -0.75 -4.20 7.36
C ILE A 145 0.74 -3.95 7.11
N GLY A 146 1.59 -4.70 7.77
CA GLY A 146 3.02 -4.55 7.56
C GLY A 146 3.85 -5.66 8.18
N LYS A 147 5.13 -5.67 7.84
CA LYS A 147 6.11 -6.62 8.37
C LYS A 147 7.29 -5.86 8.97
N SER A 148 7.83 -6.32 10.12
CA SER A 148 8.97 -5.72 10.81
C SER A 148 8.71 -4.24 11.12
N SER A 149 9.52 -3.30 10.64
CA SER A 149 9.27 -1.85 10.78
C SER A 149 7.90 -1.43 10.26
N GLY A 150 7.43 -2.03 9.16
CA GLY A 150 6.07 -1.82 8.66
C GLY A 150 4.99 -2.32 9.63
N GLY A 151 5.25 -3.43 10.34
CA GLY A 151 4.36 -3.92 11.41
C GLY A 151 4.31 -2.97 12.60
N TYR A 152 5.47 -2.45 13.01
CA TYR A 152 5.56 -1.38 14.01
C TYR A 152 4.76 -0.14 13.57
N GLY A 153 5.00 0.33 12.34
CA GLY A 153 4.28 1.48 11.79
C GLY A 153 2.78 1.27 11.70
N ALA A 154 2.32 0.06 11.35
CA ALA A 154 0.90 -0.26 11.31
C ALA A 154 0.27 -0.17 12.71
N MET A 155 0.92 -0.75 13.71
CA MET A 155 0.44 -0.70 15.10
C MET A 155 0.48 0.74 15.65
N TYR A 156 1.59 1.45 15.46
CA TYR A 156 1.74 2.83 15.92
C TYR A 156 0.64 3.72 15.35
N ASN A 157 0.44 3.70 14.02
CA ASN A 157 -0.56 4.55 13.38
C ASN A 157 -2.00 4.15 13.73
N ALA A 158 -2.29 2.87 13.91
CA ALA A 158 -3.63 2.41 14.32
C ALA A 158 -3.99 2.83 15.75
N LEU A 159 -3.01 3.01 16.63
CA LEU A 159 -3.23 3.42 18.02
C LEU A 159 -3.21 4.94 18.23
N THR A 160 -2.62 5.71 17.32
CA THR A 160 -2.39 7.14 17.49
C THR A 160 -3.17 8.03 16.53
N LYS A 161 -3.76 7.46 15.48
CA LYS A 161 -4.51 8.15 14.40
C LYS A 161 -5.88 7.51 14.19
#